data_8037d9fa09f74efbf86c5badf1330147
#
_entry.id   8037d9fa09f74efbf86c5badf1330147
#
_cell.length_a   1.000
_cell.length_b   1.000
_cell.length_c   1.000
_cell.angle_alpha   90.00
_cell.angle_beta   90.00
_cell.angle_gamma   90.00
#
_symmetry.space_group_name_H-M   'P 1'
#
loop_
_entity.id
_entity.type
_entity.pdbx_description
1 polymer ?
#
loop_
_entity_poly.entity_id
_entity_poly.type
_entity_poly.pdbx_seq_one_letter_code
_entity_poly.pdbx_strand_id
1 'polypeptide(L)'
;MQDFGLSMLWFWSAYIIVTLIGILHTIFNIYVLHMKPMDKESMGEGYEKTKPWHPLYNIVIFTVFGFIYMNGLSNPTIAEAFITGAIWVSICIVFDVFGWVIIKHPWSLTFKQFYVEYQPWITLIYIAIFVGPILGFLLTLI
;
A
#
# COMPACT_ATOMS: atom_id res chain seq x y z
N MET A 1 -8.01 -6.77 18.55
CA MET A 1 -8.80 -6.34 17.38
C MET A 1 -10.26 -6.63 17.60
N GLN A 2 -11.10 -5.60 17.62
CA GLN A 2 -12.52 -5.72 17.97
C GLN A 2 -13.35 -6.42 16.88
N ASP A 3 -13.08 -6.11 15.61
CA ASP A 3 -13.75 -6.73 14.46
C ASP A 3 -12.74 -7.03 13.35
N PHE A 4 -12.28 -8.28 13.33
CA PHE A 4 -11.31 -8.73 12.34
C PHE A 4 -11.89 -8.76 10.92
N GLY A 5 -13.15 -9.18 10.77
CA GLY A 5 -13.80 -9.27 9.45
C GLY A 5 -13.94 -7.89 8.80
N LEU A 6 -14.45 -6.93 9.57
CA LEU A 6 -14.59 -5.54 9.11
C LEU A 6 -13.22 -4.91 8.80
N SER A 7 -12.22 -5.16 9.65
CA SER A 7 -10.85 -4.69 9.43
C SER A 7 -10.28 -5.23 8.11
N MET A 8 -10.49 -6.52 7.81
CA MET A 8 -10.03 -7.12 6.55
C MET A 8 -10.76 -6.55 5.34
N LEU A 9 -12.06 -6.29 5.44
CA LEU A 9 -12.80 -5.63 4.37
C LEU A 9 -12.18 -4.28 3.98
N TRP A 10 -11.87 -3.45 4.98
CA TRP A 10 -11.29 -2.12 4.73
C TRP A 10 -9.82 -2.19 4.31
N PHE A 11 -9.05 -3.15 4.83
CA PHE A 11 -7.70 -3.42 4.35
C PHE A 11 -7.67 -3.74 2.85
N TRP A 12 -8.47 -4.73 2.41
CA TRP A 12 -8.50 -5.12 1.01
C TRP A 12 -9.01 -4.02 0.11
N SER A 13 -9.99 -3.24 0.56
CA SER A 13 -10.47 -2.07 -0.18
C SER A 13 -9.35 -1.05 -0.39
N ALA A 14 -8.60 -0.72 0.66
CA ALA A 14 -7.45 0.18 0.59
C ALA A 14 -6.36 -0.37 -0.33
N TYR A 15 -5.96 -1.64 -0.15
CA TYR A 15 -4.91 -2.31 -0.90
C TYR A 15 -5.22 -2.36 -2.41
N ILE A 16 -6.45 -2.70 -2.78
CA ILE A 16 -6.89 -2.71 -4.18
C ILE A 16 -6.82 -1.30 -4.77
N ILE A 17 -7.32 -0.30 -4.06
CA ILE A 17 -7.34 1.09 -4.55
C ILE A 17 -5.93 1.63 -4.75
N VAL A 18 -5.01 1.48 -3.79
CA VAL A 18 -3.63 1.97 -3.96
C VAL A 18 -2.90 1.24 -5.09
N THR A 19 -3.15 -0.07 -5.24
CA THR A 19 -2.58 -0.87 -6.33
C THR A 19 -3.07 -0.36 -7.69
N LEU A 20 -4.38 -0.13 -7.83
CA LEU A 20 -4.95 0.42 -9.06
C LEU A 20 -4.42 1.81 -9.38
N ILE A 21 -4.31 2.70 -8.39
CA ILE A 21 -3.74 4.04 -8.57
C ILE A 21 -2.29 3.95 -9.07
N GLY A 22 -1.47 3.10 -8.45
CA GLY A 22 -0.08 2.89 -8.85
C GLY A 22 0.06 2.36 -10.28
N ILE A 23 -0.76 1.37 -10.65
CA ILE A 23 -0.82 0.82 -12.01
C ILE A 23 -1.24 1.88 -13.02
N LEU A 24 -2.33 2.61 -12.76
CA LEU A 24 -2.83 3.66 -13.66
C LEU A 24 -1.81 4.80 -13.82
N HIS A 25 -1.14 5.20 -12.75
CA HIS A 25 -0.08 6.21 -12.84
C HIS A 25 1.10 5.72 -13.71
N THR A 26 1.52 4.48 -13.53
CA THR A 26 2.59 3.89 -14.35
C THR A 26 2.16 3.81 -15.82
N ILE A 27 0.94 3.38 -16.09
CA ILE A 27 0.36 3.35 -17.45
C ILE A 27 0.34 4.75 -18.06
N PHE A 28 -0.09 5.75 -17.30
CA PHE A 28 -0.06 7.16 -17.74
C PHE A 28 1.36 7.60 -18.13
N ASN A 29 2.35 7.32 -17.28
CA ASN A 29 3.75 7.65 -17.56
C ASN A 29 4.25 6.99 -18.87
N ILE A 30 3.89 5.74 -19.10
CA ILE A 30 4.33 4.99 -20.28
C ILE A 30 3.62 5.48 -21.54
N TYR A 31 2.28 5.56 -21.54
CA TYR A 31 1.50 5.80 -22.77
C TYR A 31 1.26 7.28 -23.07
N VAL A 32 1.17 8.13 -22.06
CA VAL A 32 0.92 9.57 -22.24
C VAL A 32 2.23 10.36 -22.25
N LEU A 33 3.15 10.06 -21.32
CA LEU A 33 4.45 10.74 -21.23
C LEU A 33 5.55 10.04 -22.03
N HIS A 34 5.22 8.94 -22.74
CA HIS A 34 6.14 8.18 -23.60
C HIS A 34 7.42 7.70 -22.89
N MET A 35 7.31 7.37 -21.58
CA MET A 35 8.44 6.83 -20.81
C MET A 35 8.63 5.34 -21.12
N LYS A 36 9.87 4.85 -20.96
CA LYS A 36 10.18 3.43 -21.18
C LYS A 36 9.38 2.52 -20.27
N PRO A 37 8.72 1.46 -20.80
CA PRO A 37 8.03 0.46 -20.01
C PRO A 37 9.01 -0.45 -19.26
N MET A 38 8.48 -1.24 -18.32
CA MET A 38 9.22 -2.32 -17.66
C MET A 38 9.66 -3.38 -18.69
N ASP A 39 10.85 -3.91 -18.50
CA ASP A 39 11.38 -5.06 -19.23
C ASP A 39 12.03 -6.07 -18.26
N LYS A 40 12.65 -7.13 -18.78
CA LYS A 40 13.28 -8.19 -17.97
C LYS A 40 14.49 -7.71 -17.16
N GLU A 41 15.13 -6.62 -17.58
CA GLU A 41 16.38 -6.14 -17.01
C GLU A 41 16.17 -4.93 -16.11
N SER A 42 15.09 -4.18 -16.33
CA SER A 42 14.83 -2.90 -15.66
C SER A 42 13.36 -2.71 -15.32
N MET A 43 13.10 -1.99 -14.22
CA MET A 43 11.75 -1.57 -13.84
C MET A 43 11.17 -0.50 -14.78
N GLY A 44 11.93 -0.02 -15.74
CA GLY A 44 11.50 0.99 -16.71
C GLY A 44 11.29 2.39 -16.11
N GLU A 45 11.50 3.41 -16.93
CA GLU A 45 11.41 4.81 -16.49
C GLU A 45 10.00 5.17 -15.96
N GLY A 46 8.96 4.67 -16.63
CA GLY A 46 7.56 4.94 -16.24
C GLY A 46 7.26 4.48 -14.81
N TYR A 47 7.74 3.30 -14.43
CA TYR A 47 7.58 2.78 -13.08
C TYR A 47 8.50 3.49 -12.07
N GLU A 48 9.76 3.76 -12.45
CA GLU A 48 10.72 4.48 -11.61
C GLU A 48 10.18 5.85 -11.16
N LYS A 49 9.52 6.57 -12.05
CA LYS A 49 8.87 7.86 -11.73
C LYS A 49 7.62 7.73 -10.86
N THR A 50 6.97 6.57 -10.86
CA THR A 50 5.80 6.30 -10.00
C THR A 50 6.20 5.98 -8.56
N LYS A 51 7.35 5.34 -8.32
CA LYS A 51 7.79 4.86 -7.00
C LYS A 51 7.67 5.91 -5.88
N PRO A 52 8.14 7.17 -6.03
CA PRO A 52 8.07 8.17 -4.96
C PRO A 52 6.63 8.55 -4.54
N TRP A 53 5.65 8.31 -5.40
CA TRP A 53 4.26 8.62 -5.16
C TRP A 53 3.53 7.52 -4.36
N HIS A 54 4.03 6.29 -4.40
CA HIS A 54 3.39 5.16 -3.71
C HIS A 54 3.22 5.39 -2.20
N PRO A 55 4.22 5.88 -1.42
CA PRO A 55 4.01 6.19 -0.01
C PRO A 55 2.90 7.22 0.23
N LEU A 56 2.78 8.24 -0.64
CA LEU A 56 1.72 9.26 -0.54
C LEU A 56 0.34 8.67 -0.77
N TYR A 57 0.17 7.81 -1.77
CA TYR A 57 -1.10 7.11 -1.99
C TYR A 57 -1.46 6.25 -0.78
N ASN A 58 -0.48 5.50 -0.28
CA ASN A 58 -0.68 4.62 0.84
C ASN A 58 -1.07 5.39 2.11
N ILE A 59 -0.35 6.46 2.48
CA ILE A 59 -0.69 7.19 3.71
C ILE A 59 -2.09 7.80 3.64
N VAL A 60 -2.49 8.37 2.51
CA VAL A 60 -3.82 8.95 2.33
C VAL A 60 -4.90 7.88 2.39
N ILE A 61 -4.80 6.84 1.56
CA ILE A 61 -5.84 5.82 1.42
C ILE A 61 -5.95 4.98 2.69
N PHE A 62 -4.84 4.51 3.26
CA PHE A 62 -4.89 3.72 4.51
C PHE A 62 -5.35 4.55 5.72
N THR A 63 -5.13 5.88 5.73
CA THR A 63 -5.71 6.76 6.74
C THR A 63 -7.24 6.85 6.59
N VAL A 64 -7.74 7.04 5.37
CA VAL A 64 -9.19 7.10 5.10
C VAL A 64 -9.87 5.81 5.51
N PHE A 65 -9.37 4.66 5.09
CA PHE A 65 -9.95 3.36 5.44
C PHE A 65 -9.74 2.99 6.92
N GLY A 66 -8.63 3.42 7.52
CA GLY A 66 -8.41 3.35 8.96
C GLY A 66 -9.43 4.17 9.74
N PHE A 67 -9.73 5.40 9.29
CA PHE A 67 -10.79 6.24 9.87
C PHE A 67 -12.15 5.57 9.76
N ILE A 68 -12.53 5.04 8.59
CA ILE A 68 -13.81 4.36 8.39
C ILE A 68 -13.93 3.15 9.32
N TYR A 69 -12.86 2.33 9.45
CA TYR A 69 -12.83 1.21 10.37
C TYR A 69 -12.99 1.66 11.82
N MET A 70 -12.17 2.60 12.29
CA MET A 70 -12.21 3.08 13.67
C MET A 70 -13.54 3.73 14.03
N ASN A 71 -14.11 4.53 13.12
CA ASN A 71 -15.40 5.18 13.32
C ASN A 71 -16.59 4.18 13.34
N GLY A 72 -16.41 3.00 12.75
CA GLY A 72 -17.40 1.91 12.79
C GLY A 72 -17.37 1.07 14.08
N LEU A 73 -16.36 1.24 14.95
CA LEU A 73 -16.23 0.50 16.19
C LEU A 73 -17.03 1.18 17.32
N SER A 74 -17.59 0.35 18.22
CA SER A 74 -18.35 0.85 19.39
C SER A 74 -17.45 1.58 20.40
N ASN A 75 -16.19 1.21 20.50
CA ASN A 75 -15.22 1.81 21.43
C ASN A 75 -13.82 1.79 20.84
N PRO A 76 -13.52 2.70 19.86
CA PRO A 76 -12.21 2.76 19.24
C PRO A 76 -11.16 3.19 20.28
N THR A 77 -9.99 2.56 20.21
CA THR A 77 -8.85 2.88 21.09
C THR A 77 -7.57 3.01 20.29
N ILE A 78 -6.61 3.75 20.82
CA ILE A 78 -5.28 3.85 20.20
C ILE A 78 -4.57 2.49 20.13
N ALA A 79 -4.78 1.61 21.09
CA ALA A 79 -4.25 0.24 21.08
C ALA A 79 -4.86 -0.57 19.92
N GLU A 80 -6.15 -0.42 19.64
CA GLU A 80 -6.81 -1.03 18.49
C GLU A 80 -6.17 -0.54 17.17
N ALA A 81 -5.91 0.77 17.07
CA ALA A 81 -5.28 1.35 15.88
C ALA A 81 -3.87 0.80 15.62
N PHE A 82 -3.06 0.64 16.67
CA PHE A 82 -1.73 0.02 16.59
C PHE A 82 -1.80 -1.45 16.15
N ILE A 83 -2.70 -2.23 16.74
CA ILE A 83 -2.91 -3.64 16.38
C ILE A 83 -3.35 -3.76 14.92
N THR A 84 -4.29 -2.91 14.49
CA THR A 84 -4.78 -2.86 13.11
C THR A 84 -3.65 -2.54 12.15
N GLY A 85 -2.85 -1.53 12.42
CA GLY A 85 -1.70 -1.16 11.58
C GLY A 85 -0.67 -2.29 11.48
N ALA A 86 -0.35 -2.96 12.61
CA ALA A 86 0.57 -4.09 12.62
C ALA A 86 0.06 -5.28 11.79
N ILE A 87 -1.23 -5.60 11.88
CA ILE A 87 -1.84 -6.66 11.09
C ILE A 87 -1.88 -6.29 9.62
N TRP A 88 -2.31 -5.08 9.27
CA TRP A 88 -2.40 -4.62 7.90
C TRP A 88 -1.04 -4.65 7.19
N VAL A 89 0.02 -4.13 7.83
CA VAL A 89 1.35 -4.18 7.23
C VAL A 89 1.89 -5.60 7.11
N SER A 90 1.62 -6.47 8.09
CA SER A 90 2.05 -7.87 8.03
C SER A 90 1.41 -8.63 6.87
N ILE A 91 0.10 -8.46 6.69
CA ILE A 91 -0.64 -9.04 5.57
C ILE A 91 -0.13 -8.47 4.25
N CYS A 92 0.06 -7.15 4.16
CA CYS A 92 0.60 -6.50 2.96
C CYS A 92 1.94 -7.09 2.56
N ILE A 93 2.91 -7.23 3.49
CA ILE A 93 4.22 -7.83 3.20
C ILE A 93 4.09 -9.24 2.63
N VAL A 94 3.22 -10.07 3.23
CA VAL A 94 2.98 -11.44 2.73
C VAL A 94 2.42 -11.42 1.32
N PHE A 95 1.38 -10.61 1.06
CA PHE A 95 0.76 -10.53 -0.27
C PHE A 95 1.68 -9.90 -1.31
N ASP A 96 2.49 -8.92 -0.93
CA ASP A 96 3.47 -8.31 -1.82
C ASP A 96 4.54 -9.32 -2.25
N VAL A 97 5.05 -10.14 -1.33
CA VAL A 97 6.01 -11.21 -1.66
C VAL A 97 5.38 -12.21 -2.63
N PHE A 98 4.17 -12.69 -2.34
CA PHE A 98 3.50 -13.64 -3.21
C PHE A 98 3.09 -13.01 -4.55
N GLY A 99 2.41 -11.88 -4.53
CA GLY A 99 1.85 -11.23 -5.69
C GLY A 99 2.90 -10.67 -6.64
N TRP A 100 3.89 -9.96 -6.11
CA TRP A 100 4.85 -9.21 -6.95
C TRP A 100 6.17 -9.92 -7.18
N VAL A 101 6.57 -10.86 -6.33
CA VAL A 101 7.88 -11.53 -6.42
C VAL A 101 7.78 -12.99 -6.82
N ILE A 102 6.88 -13.77 -6.21
CA ILE A 102 6.78 -15.22 -6.42
C ILE A 102 5.93 -15.55 -7.65
N ILE A 103 4.73 -14.99 -7.74
CA ILE A 103 3.82 -15.24 -8.86
C ILE A 103 4.30 -14.46 -10.08
N LYS A 104 4.65 -15.20 -11.16
CA LYS A 104 5.18 -14.56 -12.37
C LYS A 104 4.04 -14.04 -13.26
N HIS A 105 4.09 -12.75 -13.53
CA HIS A 105 3.21 -12.02 -14.43
C HIS A 105 3.99 -10.85 -15.07
N PRO A 106 3.44 -10.14 -16.08
CA PRO A 106 4.19 -9.09 -16.79
C PRO A 106 4.75 -7.96 -15.90
N TRP A 107 4.19 -7.77 -14.70
CA TRP A 107 4.58 -6.72 -13.76
C TRP A 107 5.33 -7.28 -12.54
N SER A 108 5.66 -8.58 -12.51
CA SER A 108 6.40 -9.17 -11.40
C SER A 108 7.84 -8.70 -11.37
N LEU A 109 8.37 -8.51 -10.17
CA LEU A 109 9.72 -8.05 -9.89
C LEU A 109 10.56 -9.21 -9.34
N THR A 110 11.87 -9.10 -9.43
CA THR A 110 12.76 -9.94 -8.64
C THR A 110 12.79 -9.48 -7.19
N PHE A 111 13.19 -10.34 -6.27
CA PHE A 111 13.37 -9.97 -4.86
C PHE A 111 14.31 -8.75 -4.71
N LYS A 112 15.40 -8.71 -5.50
CA LYS A 112 16.35 -7.59 -5.51
C LYS A 112 15.68 -6.29 -5.95
N GLN A 113 14.92 -6.31 -7.04
CA GLN A 113 14.18 -5.14 -7.53
C GLN A 113 13.18 -4.65 -6.49
N PHE A 114 12.43 -5.56 -5.85
CA PHE A 114 11.37 -5.19 -4.93
C PHE A 114 11.88 -4.70 -3.56
N TYR A 115 12.91 -5.36 -2.98
CA TYR A 115 13.37 -5.04 -1.63
C TYR A 115 14.68 -4.26 -1.54
N VAL A 116 15.46 -4.19 -2.60
CA VAL A 116 16.74 -3.46 -2.63
C VAL A 116 16.64 -2.23 -3.52
N GLU A 117 16.27 -2.41 -4.79
CA GLU A 117 16.23 -1.31 -5.76
C GLU A 117 15.00 -0.40 -5.59
N TYR A 118 13.97 -0.87 -4.87
CA TYR A 118 12.81 -0.06 -4.52
C TYR A 118 12.99 0.78 -3.26
N GLN A 119 14.11 0.65 -2.54
CA GLN A 119 14.37 1.51 -1.38
C GLN A 119 14.58 2.98 -1.80
N PRO A 120 14.17 3.94 -0.93
CA PRO A 120 13.52 3.78 0.37
C PRO A 120 11.99 3.59 0.27
N TRP A 121 11.42 3.60 -0.93
CA TRP A 121 9.99 3.71 -1.15
C TRP A 121 9.19 2.56 -0.57
N ILE A 122 9.67 1.31 -0.71
CA ILE A 122 8.96 0.14 -0.14
C ILE A 122 8.87 0.21 1.39
N THR A 123 9.93 0.65 2.05
CA THR A 123 9.91 0.85 3.51
C THR A 123 8.92 1.95 3.89
N LEU A 124 8.89 3.06 3.17
CA LEU A 124 7.94 4.15 3.40
C LEU A 124 6.49 3.73 3.16
N ILE A 125 6.23 2.85 2.18
CA ILE A 125 4.91 2.25 1.95
C ILE A 125 4.46 1.48 3.19
N TYR A 126 5.30 0.59 3.73
CA TYR A 126 4.95 -0.21 4.90
C TYR A 126 4.75 0.65 6.16
N ILE A 127 5.56 1.69 6.34
CA ILE A 127 5.34 2.70 7.40
C ILE A 127 3.99 3.40 7.20
N ALA A 128 3.65 3.80 5.98
CA ALA A 128 2.38 4.46 5.68
C ALA A 128 1.17 3.56 5.98
N ILE A 129 1.24 2.27 5.63
CA ILE A 129 0.20 1.29 5.92
C ILE A 129 0.03 1.09 7.44
N PHE A 130 1.15 1.00 8.18
CA PHE A 130 1.12 0.88 9.64
C PHE A 130 0.54 2.12 10.32
N VAL A 131 0.95 3.31 9.89
CA VAL A 131 0.55 4.59 10.49
C VAL A 131 -0.89 4.99 10.09
N GLY A 132 -1.37 4.53 8.93
CA GLY A 132 -2.70 4.88 8.41
C GLY A 132 -3.84 4.71 9.43
N PRO A 133 -4.04 3.53 10.04
CA PRO A 133 -5.08 3.33 11.07
C PRO A 133 -4.89 4.20 12.31
N ILE A 134 -3.65 4.53 12.67
CA ILE A 134 -3.35 5.41 13.81
C ILE A 134 -3.82 6.84 13.52
N LEU A 135 -3.49 7.36 12.34
CA LEU A 135 -4.01 8.65 11.88
C LEU A 135 -5.52 8.62 11.73
N GLY A 136 -6.07 7.52 11.20
CA GLY A 136 -7.51 7.30 11.12
C GLY A 136 -8.19 7.39 12.47
N PHE A 137 -7.64 6.75 13.51
CA PHE A 137 -8.13 6.86 14.88
C PHE A 137 -8.06 8.31 15.39
N LEU A 138 -6.96 9.01 15.19
CA LEU A 138 -6.83 10.40 15.63
C LEU A 138 -7.88 11.31 15.00
N LEU A 139 -8.27 11.06 13.75
CA LEU A 139 -9.36 11.79 13.08
C LEU A 139 -10.74 11.52 13.70
N THR A 140 -10.95 10.40 14.39
CA THR A 140 -12.22 10.13 15.10
C THR A 140 -12.39 10.98 16.37
N LEU A 141 -11.31 11.64 16.84
CA LEU A 141 -11.31 12.45 18.04
C LEU A 141 -11.65 13.93 17.77
N ILE A 142 -11.73 14.33 16.51
CA ILE A 142 -12.04 15.70 16.06
C ILE A 142 -13.53 15.82 15.71
#